data_d22dcb524658e2c90bbc42a23a2e5c45
#
_entry.id   d22dcb524658e2c90bbc42a23a2e5c45
#
_cell.length_a   1.000
_cell.length_b   1.000
_cell.length_c   1.000
_cell.angle_alpha   90.00
_cell.angle_beta   90.00
_cell.angle_gamma   90.00
#
_symmetry.space_group_name_H-M   'P 1'
#
loop_
_entity.id
_entity.type
_entity.pdbx_description
1 polymer ?
#
loop_
_entity_poly.entity_id
_entity_poly.type
_entity_poly.pdbx_seq_one_letter_code
_entity_poly.pdbx_strand_id
1 'polypeptide(L)'
;MQTYVFDDHNVSWQTIEVIDAQIHVLAIDDDRGIVDVLIRFQPNIPGKLHQHLCEFSTLVLQGELQFQRPDGSLKEVRPTGSYVPGAANGEPHSEGAGDQMAIVLFSFRGATGDMIVYLDKTMDVSFRLGFSDFKAALAHQIATGASTKLGARAI
;
A
#
# COMPACT_ATOMS: atom_id res chain seq x y z
N MET A 1 24.28 -9.72 14.83
CA MET A 1 23.43 -9.66 13.63
C MET A 1 22.91 -8.24 13.49
N GLN A 2 23.18 -7.59 12.37
CA GLN A 2 22.67 -6.24 12.14
C GLN A 2 21.21 -6.35 11.67
N THR A 3 20.28 -5.76 12.43
CA THR A 3 18.89 -5.71 12.03
C THR A 3 18.71 -4.62 10.96
N TYR A 4 18.15 -4.97 9.81
CA TYR A 4 17.81 -4.00 8.79
C TYR A 4 16.65 -3.11 9.28
N VAL A 5 16.85 -1.82 9.17
CA VAL A 5 15.81 -0.83 9.45
C VAL A 5 15.66 0.06 8.21
N PHE A 6 14.44 0.16 7.70
CA PHE A 6 14.15 1.08 6.61
C PHE A 6 14.17 2.52 7.16
N ASP A 7 14.97 3.36 6.53
CA ASP A 7 15.07 4.77 6.93
C ASP A 7 13.95 5.58 6.29
N ASP A 8 12.95 5.91 7.07
CA ASP A 8 11.77 6.66 6.63
C ASP A 8 11.79 8.15 7.06
N HIS A 9 12.94 8.68 7.54
CA HIS A 9 12.98 10.04 8.07
C HIS A 9 12.64 11.11 7.00
N ASN A 10 12.87 10.83 5.73
CA ASN A 10 12.52 11.72 4.60
C ASN A 10 11.17 11.39 3.97
N VAL A 11 10.44 10.44 4.51
CA VAL A 11 9.12 10.07 4.01
C VAL A 11 8.06 10.94 4.68
N SER A 12 7.23 11.58 3.87
CA SER A 12 6.10 12.37 4.35
C SER A 12 4.83 11.51 4.33
N TRP A 13 4.46 10.99 5.49
CA TRP A 13 3.31 10.10 5.62
C TRP A 13 2.01 10.88 5.64
N GLN A 14 1.07 10.49 4.77
CA GLN A 14 -0.31 10.95 4.78
C GLN A 14 -1.20 9.87 5.39
N THR A 15 -2.00 10.23 6.37
CA THR A 15 -2.98 9.30 6.94
C THR A 15 -4.19 9.22 6.02
N ILE A 16 -4.55 8.00 5.64
CA ILE A 16 -5.75 7.68 4.89
C ILE A 16 -6.68 6.92 5.83
N GLU A 17 -7.56 7.64 6.49
CA GLU A 17 -8.41 7.09 7.56
C GLU A 17 -9.30 5.94 7.09
N VAL A 18 -9.82 6.05 5.86
CA VAL A 18 -10.72 5.03 5.31
C VAL A 18 -10.05 3.66 5.13
N ILE A 19 -8.73 3.61 5.08
CA ILE A 19 -7.98 2.34 4.96
C ILE A 19 -7.15 2.00 6.19
N ASP A 20 -7.21 2.83 7.24
CA ASP A 20 -6.42 2.67 8.47
C ASP A 20 -4.91 2.54 8.23
N ALA A 21 -4.39 3.27 7.25
CA ALA A 21 -2.98 3.23 6.88
C ALA A 21 -2.46 4.62 6.50
N GLN A 22 -1.15 4.72 6.40
CA GLN A 22 -0.47 5.93 5.95
C GLN A 22 0.25 5.63 4.63
N ILE A 23 0.26 6.59 3.73
CA ILE A 23 0.87 6.45 2.42
C ILE A 23 1.88 7.55 2.11
N HIS A 24 2.81 7.25 1.23
CA HIS A 24 3.70 8.20 0.58
C HIS A 24 3.84 7.80 -0.89
N VAL A 25 3.37 8.64 -1.80
CA VAL A 25 3.40 8.35 -3.24
C VAL A 25 4.81 8.60 -3.77
N LEU A 26 5.38 7.63 -4.45
CA LEU A 26 6.72 7.70 -5.03
C LEU A 26 6.69 8.15 -6.48
N ALA A 27 5.79 7.59 -7.28
CA ALA A 27 5.68 7.91 -8.70
C ALA A 27 4.32 7.54 -9.25
N ILE A 28 3.86 8.32 -10.23
CA ILE A 28 2.70 8.00 -11.05
C ILE A 28 3.07 8.19 -12.51
N ASP A 29 2.77 7.19 -13.33
CA ASP A 29 2.90 7.23 -14.79
C ASP A 29 1.51 7.11 -15.41
N ASP A 30 0.99 8.22 -15.89
CA ASP A 30 -0.36 8.30 -16.49
C ASP A 30 -0.49 7.43 -17.74
N ASP A 31 0.56 7.39 -18.57
CA ASP A 31 0.52 6.69 -19.87
C ASP A 31 0.50 5.17 -19.67
N ARG A 32 1.19 4.67 -18.65
CA ARG A 32 1.30 3.24 -18.37
C ARG A 32 0.37 2.77 -17.27
N GLY A 33 -0.32 3.70 -16.58
CA GLY A 33 -1.18 3.37 -15.45
C GLY A 33 -0.40 2.79 -14.27
N ILE A 34 0.77 3.35 -13.97
CA ILE A 34 1.61 2.89 -12.86
C ILE A 34 1.45 3.82 -11.67
N VAL A 35 1.26 3.24 -10.50
CA VAL A 35 1.30 3.93 -9.20
C VAL A 35 2.27 3.18 -8.30
N ASP A 36 3.37 3.83 -7.93
CA ASP A 36 4.29 3.32 -6.91
C ASP A 36 4.08 4.10 -5.62
N VAL A 37 3.76 3.39 -4.55
CA VAL A 37 3.40 3.98 -3.26
C VAL A 37 3.96 3.17 -2.11
N LEU A 38 4.48 3.87 -1.10
CA LEU A 38 4.77 3.26 0.20
C LEU A 38 3.51 3.28 1.05
N ILE A 39 3.23 2.16 1.70
CA ILE A 39 2.16 2.05 2.68
C ILE A 39 2.76 1.63 4.01
N ARG A 40 2.42 2.37 5.07
CA ARG A 40 2.81 2.05 6.44
C ARG A 40 1.60 1.57 7.22
N PHE A 41 1.71 0.37 7.75
CA PHE A 41 0.70 -0.27 8.56
C PHE A 41 1.11 -0.22 10.04
N GLN A 42 0.23 0.24 10.89
CA GLN A 42 0.48 0.23 12.33
C GLN A 42 0.31 -1.18 12.91
N PRO A 43 1.01 -1.49 14.03
CA PRO A 43 0.92 -2.81 14.64
C PRO A 43 -0.50 -3.19 15.06
N ASN A 44 -0.87 -4.44 14.85
CA ASN A 44 -2.09 -5.04 15.38
C ASN A 44 -3.40 -4.35 14.94
N ILE A 45 -3.38 -3.62 13.83
CA ILE A 45 -4.58 -3.04 13.23
C ILE A 45 -5.01 -3.93 12.07
N PRO A 46 -6.16 -4.62 12.18
CA PRO A 46 -6.67 -5.40 11.07
C PRO A 46 -7.05 -4.47 9.92
N GLY A 47 -6.58 -4.80 8.72
CA GLY A 47 -6.95 -4.08 7.51
C GLY A 47 -8.41 -4.32 7.13
N LYS A 48 -8.90 -3.48 6.22
CA LYS A 48 -10.24 -3.63 5.68
C LYS A 48 -10.24 -4.61 4.52
N LEU A 49 -11.29 -5.41 4.42
CA LEU A 49 -11.47 -6.34 3.32
C LEU A 49 -11.56 -5.60 1.99
N HIS A 50 -10.77 -6.01 1.02
CA HIS A 50 -10.74 -5.37 -0.30
C HIS A 50 -10.33 -6.35 -1.40
N GLN A 51 -10.56 -5.92 -2.64
CA GLN A 51 -10.13 -6.62 -3.85
C GLN A 51 -9.38 -5.65 -4.75
N HIS A 52 -8.25 -6.08 -5.28
CA HIS A 52 -7.49 -5.33 -6.27
C HIS A 52 -8.09 -5.52 -7.66
N LEU A 53 -8.33 -4.43 -8.38
CA LEU A 53 -8.89 -4.44 -9.74
C LEU A 53 -7.79 -4.34 -10.82
N CYS A 54 -6.57 -4.06 -10.44
CA CYS A 54 -5.41 -4.05 -11.33
C CYS A 54 -4.28 -4.92 -10.77
N GLU A 55 -3.32 -5.25 -11.60
CA GLU A 55 -2.12 -5.95 -11.16
C GLU A 55 -1.34 -5.10 -10.17
N PHE A 56 -0.69 -5.75 -9.21
CA PHE A 56 0.15 -5.09 -8.23
C PHE A 56 1.26 -6.01 -7.77
N SER A 57 2.32 -5.42 -7.25
CA SER A 57 3.42 -6.15 -6.60
C SER A 57 3.67 -5.54 -5.23
N THR A 58 4.09 -6.35 -4.28
CA THR A 58 4.51 -5.90 -2.97
C THR A 58 5.95 -6.24 -2.70
N LEU A 59 6.69 -5.31 -2.12
CA LEU A 59 8.02 -5.54 -1.55
C LEU A 59 8.01 -5.04 -0.11
N VAL A 60 8.20 -5.96 0.85
CA VAL A 60 8.22 -5.60 2.27
C VAL A 60 9.59 -5.03 2.62
N LEU A 61 9.61 -3.77 3.03
CA LEU A 61 10.82 -3.02 3.38
C LEU A 61 11.13 -3.05 4.88
N GLN A 62 10.08 -3.14 5.71
CA GLN A 62 10.19 -3.16 7.17
C GLN A 62 9.07 -4.01 7.75
N GLY A 63 9.36 -4.77 8.80
CA GLY A 63 8.37 -5.61 9.48
C GLY A 63 7.89 -6.78 8.64
N GLU A 64 6.64 -7.17 8.80
CA GLU A 64 6.00 -8.21 8.00
C GLU A 64 4.60 -7.77 7.56
N LEU A 65 4.19 -8.20 6.38
CA LEU A 65 2.85 -8.00 5.87
C LEU A 65 2.06 -9.29 6.01
N GLN A 66 0.92 -9.22 6.69
CA GLN A 66 0.02 -10.35 6.90
C GLN A 66 -1.24 -10.19 6.05
N PHE A 67 -1.65 -11.28 5.39
CA PHE A 67 -2.90 -11.36 4.64
C PHE A 67 -3.88 -12.26 5.34
N GLN A 68 -5.13 -11.81 5.45
CA GLN A 68 -6.23 -12.58 6.01
C GLN A 68 -7.27 -12.84 4.93
N ARG A 69 -7.92 -14.01 5.02
CA ARG A 69 -9.09 -14.35 4.21
C ARG A 69 -10.32 -13.55 4.65
N PRO A 70 -11.41 -13.55 3.87
CA PRO A 70 -12.65 -12.88 4.26
C PRO A 70 -13.20 -13.31 5.62
N ASP A 71 -12.93 -14.54 6.07
CA ASP A 71 -13.33 -15.03 7.38
C ASP A 71 -12.41 -14.60 8.53
N GLY A 72 -11.35 -13.81 8.22
CA GLY A 72 -10.37 -13.33 9.19
C GLY A 72 -9.22 -14.29 9.48
N SER A 73 -9.24 -15.49 8.92
CA SER A 73 -8.14 -16.45 9.10
C SER A 73 -6.89 -16.01 8.35
N LEU A 74 -5.72 -16.25 8.95
CA LEU A 74 -4.43 -15.90 8.34
C LEU A 74 -4.21 -16.75 7.08
N LYS A 75 -3.95 -16.06 5.95
CA LYS A 75 -3.68 -16.68 4.67
C LYS A 75 -2.19 -16.79 4.36
N GLU A 76 -1.45 -15.71 4.60
CA GLU A 76 -0.05 -15.57 4.20
C GLU A 76 0.66 -14.56 5.07
N VAL A 77 1.93 -14.81 5.33
CA VAL A 77 2.83 -13.86 5.98
C VAL A 77 4.01 -13.60 5.06
N ARG A 78 4.30 -12.33 4.80
CA ARG A 78 5.43 -11.88 3.99
C ARG A 78 6.41 -11.14 4.88
N PRO A 79 7.55 -11.75 5.23
CA PRO A 79 8.58 -11.08 6.03
C PRO A 79 9.32 -10.01 5.22
N THR A 80 10.14 -9.21 5.89
CA THR A 80 11.03 -8.22 5.26
C THR A 80 11.84 -8.84 4.13
N GLY A 81 11.87 -8.16 2.98
CA GLY A 81 12.56 -8.61 1.77
C GLY A 81 11.70 -9.47 0.83
N SER A 82 10.48 -9.84 1.23
CA SER A 82 9.58 -10.58 0.34
C SER A 82 9.10 -9.73 -0.81
N TYR A 83 9.23 -10.23 -2.02
CA TYR A 83 8.63 -9.66 -3.23
C TYR A 83 7.61 -10.63 -3.79
N VAL A 84 6.38 -10.19 -3.95
CA VAL A 84 5.29 -11.03 -4.46
C VAL A 84 4.43 -10.25 -5.46
N PRO A 85 4.30 -10.74 -6.70
CA PRO A 85 3.33 -10.19 -7.65
C PRO A 85 1.91 -10.66 -7.33
N GLY A 86 0.92 -9.80 -7.56
CA GLY A 86 -0.50 -10.09 -7.40
C GLY A 86 -1.27 -9.83 -8.68
N ALA A 87 -2.22 -10.71 -8.98
CA ALA A 87 -3.08 -10.58 -10.15
C ALA A 87 -4.24 -9.61 -9.89
N ALA A 88 -4.74 -9.01 -10.98
CA ALA A 88 -6.01 -8.30 -10.95
C ALA A 88 -7.16 -9.27 -10.66
N ASN A 89 -8.17 -8.76 -9.94
CA ASN A 89 -9.41 -9.48 -9.65
C ASN A 89 -9.22 -10.83 -8.92
N GLY A 90 -8.18 -10.91 -8.09
CA GLY A 90 -7.98 -12.07 -7.22
C GLY A 90 -8.98 -12.13 -6.07
N GLU A 91 -8.82 -13.13 -5.21
CA GLU A 91 -9.67 -13.28 -4.03
C GLU A 91 -9.60 -12.05 -3.12
N PRO A 92 -10.74 -11.53 -2.62
CA PRO A 92 -10.73 -10.49 -1.61
C PRO A 92 -9.95 -10.91 -0.37
N HIS A 93 -9.21 -9.96 0.19
CA HIS A 93 -8.41 -10.16 1.40
C HIS A 93 -8.36 -8.88 2.24
N SER A 94 -7.94 -9.00 3.47
CA SER A 94 -7.44 -7.88 4.26
C SER A 94 -5.94 -8.05 4.47
N GLU A 95 -5.27 -6.94 4.71
CA GLU A 95 -3.83 -6.96 4.95
C GLU A 95 -3.44 -5.94 6.01
N GLY A 96 -2.37 -6.21 6.72
CA GLY A 96 -1.87 -5.34 7.76
C GLY A 96 -0.55 -5.83 8.32
N ALA A 97 -0.03 -5.11 9.30
CA ALA A 97 1.17 -5.50 10.03
C ALA A 97 0.85 -6.59 11.08
N GLY A 98 1.90 -7.30 11.49
CA GLY A 98 1.84 -8.14 12.69
C GLY A 98 1.96 -7.30 13.97
N ASP A 99 2.76 -7.76 14.93
CA ASP A 99 3.01 -7.05 16.19
C ASP A 99 4.00 -5.88 16.08
N GLN A 100 4.64 -5.74 14.93
CA GLN A 100 5.54 -4.64 14.59
C GLN A 100 4.98 -3.85 13.41
N MET A 101 5.24 -2.54 13.36
CA MET A 101 4.92 -1.68 12.23
C MET A 101 5.53 -2.24 10.94
N ALA A 102 4.79 -2.20 9.85
CA ALA A 102 5.26 -2.63 8.53
C ALA A 102 5.28 -1.47 7.53
N ILE A 103 6.32 -1.45 6.70
CA ILE A 103 6.43 -0.55 5.53
C ILE A 103 6.58 -1.41 4.30
N VAL A 104 5.71 -1.18 3.32
CA VAL A 104 5.62 -1.99 2.12
C VAL A 104 5.55 -1.09 0.89
N LEU A 105 6.36 -1.40 -0.11
CA LEU A 105 6.20 -0.81 -1.45
C LEU A 105 5.11 -1.58 -2.19
N PHE A 106 4.09 -0.86 -2.62
CA PHE A 106 3.08 -1.34 -3.57
C PHE A 106 3.34 -0.70 -4.94
N SER A 107 3.43 -1.51 -5.98
CA SER A 107 3.52 -1.06 -7.36
C SER A 107 2.29 -1.56 -8.11
N PHE A 108 1.36 -0.65 -8.41
CA PHE A 108 0.15 -0.95 -9.18
C PHE A 108 0.41 -0.71 -10.65
N ARG A 109 -0.12 -1.59 -11.51
CA ARG A 109 0.11 -1.55 -12.96
C ARG A 109 -1.18 -1.74 -13.73
N GLY A 110 -1.31 -1.03 -14.87
CA GLY A 110 -2.52 -1.07 -15.68
C GLY A 110 -3.72 -0.40 -15.01
N ALA A 111 -3.45 0.55 -14.09
CA ALA A 111 -4.49 1.29 -13.39
C ALA A 111 -5.08 2.38 -14.30
N THR A 112 -6.37 2.33 -14.56
CA THR A 112 -7.04 3.31 -15.43
C THR A 112 -8.31 3.91 -14.83
N GLY A 113 -8.68 3.52 -13.62
CA GLY A 113 -9.89 3.98 -12.97
C GLY A 113 -9.87 3.50 -11.53
N ASP A 114 -10.90 2.78 -11.12
CA ASP A 114 -10.91 2.15 -9.80
C ASP A 114 -9.82 1.09 -9.73
N MET A 115 -9.03 1.15 -8.67
CA MET A 115 -7.89 0.24 -8.46
C MET A 115 -8.16 -0.76 -7.36
N ILE A 116 -8.86 -0.35 -6.32
CA ILE A 116 -9.16 -1.14 -5.14
C ILE A 116 -10.62 -0.90 -4.75
N VAL A 117 -11.36 -1.98 -4.55
CA VAL A 117 -12.70 -1.91 -3.99
C VAL A 117 -12.70 -2.48 -2.58
N TYR A 118 -13.25 -1.73 -1.64
CA TYR A 118 -13.38 -2.14 -0.25
C TYR A 118 -14.77 -2.69 -0.02
N LEU A 119 -14.84 -3.81 0.68
CA LEU A 119 -16.05 -4.58 0.85
C LEU A 119 -16.49 -4.55 2.32
N ASP A 120 -17.79 -4.53 2.53
CA ASP A 120 -18.37 -4.66 3.86
C ASP A 120 -18.57 -6.15 4.24
N LYS A 121 -19.20 -6.39 5.38
CA LYS A 121 -19.43 -7.74 5.89
C LYS A 121 -20.37 -8.58 5.01
N THR A 122 -21.14 -7.94 4.14
CA THR A 122 -22.05 -8.61 3.19
C THR A 122 -21.40 -8.80 1.82
N MET A 123 -20.13 -8.44 1.68
CA MET A 123 -19.38 -8.46 0.42
C MET A 123 -19.84 -7.40 -0.59
N ASP A 124 -20.58 -6.39 -0.13
CA ASP A 124 -20.95 -5.25 -0.96
C ASP A 124 -19.86 -4.18 -0.92
N VAL A 125 -19.74 -3.43 -2.02
CA VAL A 125 -18.75 -2.36 -2.12
C VAL A 125 -19.14 -1.20 -1.18
N SER A 126 -18.25 -0.90 -0.21
CA SER A 126 -18.42 0.21 0.71
C SER A 126 -17.77 1.51 0.19
N PHE A 127 -16.60 1.40 -0.44
CA PHE A 127 -15.94 2.53 -1.11
C PHE A 127 -14.89 2.02 -2.11
N ARG A 128 -14.36 2.94 -2.92
CA ARG A 128 -13.38 2.66 -3.96
C ARG A 128 -12.21 3.62 -3.86
N LEU A 129 -11.00 3.13 -4.13
CA LEU A 129 -9.84 3.96 -4.40
C LEU A 129 -9.43 3.77 -5.85
N GLY A 130 -9.25 4.86 -6.55
CA GLY A 130 -8.89 4.86 -7.94
C GLY A 130 -7.60 5.63 -8.22
N PHE A 131 -7.24 5.62 -9.48
CA PHE A 131 -6.05 6.31 -9.97
C PHE A 131 -6.07 7.81 -9.62
N SER A 132 -7.24 8.45 -9.72
CA SER A 132 -7.43 9.86 -9.37
C SER A 132 -7.18 10.16 -7.90
N ASP A 133 -7.47 9.22 -7.00
CA ASP A 133 -7.23 9.39 -5.56
C ASP A 133 -5.73 9.44 -5.25
N PHE A 134 -4.95 8.59 -5.89
CA PHE A 134 -3.49 8.59 -5.76
C PHE A 134 -2.87 9.83 -6.40
N LYS A 135 -3.41 10.30 -7.52
CA LYS A 135 -2.97 11.58 -8.14
C LYS A 135 -3.24 12.75 -7.21
N ALA A 136 -4.39 12.79 -6.56
CA ALA A 136 -4.72 13.83 -5.59
C ALA A 136 -3.79 13.77 -4.37
N ALA A 137 -3.47 12.57 -3.88
CA ALA A 137 -2.52 12.38 -2.79
C ALA A 137 -1.12 12.88 -3.17
N LEU A 138 -0.65 12.59 -4.38
CA LEU A 138 0.63 13.09 -4.88
C LEU A 138 0.64 14.62 -4.98
N ALA A 139 -0.42 15.20 -5.51
CA ALA A 139 -0.54 16.67 -5.61
C ALA A 139 -0.48 17.34 -4.25
N HIS A 140 -1.17 16.79 -3.25
CA HIS A 140 -1.11 17.28 -1.87
C HIS A 140 0.30 17.14 -1.29
N GLN A 141 0.96 16.00 -1.50
CA GLN A 141 2.33 15.73 -1.05
C GLN A 141 3.32 16.76 -1.61
N ILE A 142 3.24 17.04 -2.92
CA ILE A 142 4.08 18.05 -3.60
C ILE A 142 3.79 19.45 -3.05
N ALA A 143 2.53 19.81 -2.86
CA ALA A 143 2.10 21.10 -2.34
C ALA A 143 2.63 21.36 -0.91
N THR A 144 2.83 20.31 -0.11
CA THR A 144 3.41 20.40 1.24
C THR A 144 4.94 20.37 1.24
N GLY A 145 5.58 20.32 0.07
CA GLY A 145 7.04 20.33 -0.09
C GLY A 145 7.73 18.99 0.10
N ALA A 146 6.97 17.91 0.18
CA ALA A 146 7.54 16.57 0.33
C ALA A 146 8.20 16.08 -0.96
N SER A 147 9.36 15.45 -0.82
CA SER A 147 10.05 14.81 -1.94
C SER A 147 9.43 13.45 -2.27
N THR A 148 9.36 13.12 -3.56
CA THR A 148 9.03 11.76 -4.02
C THR A 148 10.27 10.86 -4.09
N LYS A 149 11.46 11.43 -3.96
CA LYS A 149 12.72 10.68 -4.07
C LYS A 149 13.17 10.19 -2.71
N LEU A 150 13.48 8.91 -2.63
CA LEU A 150 14.03 8.29 -1.42
C LEU A 150 15.55 8.15 -1.56
N GLY A 151 16.28 8.55 -0.52
CA GLY A 151 17.73 8.34 -0.42
C GLY A 151 18.60 9.09 -1.42
N ALA A 152 18.02 9.80 -2.39
CA ALA A 152 18.78 10.56 -3.36
C ALA A 152 19.32 11.84 -2.72
N ARG A 153 20.60 12.13 -2.97
CA ARG A 153 21.26 13.33 -2.50
C ARG A 153 21.77 14.11 -3.71
N ALA A 154 21.61 15.43 -3.67
CA ALA A 154 22.28 16.30 -4.62
C ALA A 154 23.78 16.36 -4.29
N ILE A 155 24.64 16.38 -5.33
CA ILE A 155 26.09 16.50 -5.20
C ILE A 155 26.49 17.90 -5.63
#